data_b01ff0a911a5c009a6a3d28bd50a2dfe
#
_entry.id   b01ff0a911a5c009a6a3d28bd50a2dfe
#
_cell.length_a   1.000
_cell.length_b   1.000
_cell.length_c   1.000
_cell.angle_alpha   90.00
_cell.angle_beta   90.00
_cell.angle_gamma   90.00
#
_symmetry.space_group_name_H-M   'P 1'
#
loop_
_entity.id
_entity.type
_entity.pdbx_description
1 polymer ?
#
loop_
_entity_poly.entity_id
_entity_poly.type
_entity_poly.pdbx_seq_one_letter_code
_entity_poly.pdbx_strand_id
1 'polypeptide(L)'
;MIVRILNEGQWHLTDDALRGLNSFDDAVEQAVTAGDQDQLTKALQTLLDRIRTTGTRVPDDELQDSDLILPAEDSTLDEVRQLLSESEEGLIPG
;
A
#
# COMPACT_ATOMS: atom_id res chain seq x y z
N MET A 1 -7.62 -4.94 10.37
CA MET A 1 -7.33 -5.34 8.96
C MET A 1 -5.86 -5.71 8.81
N ILE A 2 -5.57 -6.79 8.13
CA ILE A 2 -4.21 -7.22 7.87
C ILE A 2 -3.78 -6.72 6.48
N VAL A 3 -2.71 -5.94 6.45
CA VAL A 3 -2.14 -5.38 5.23
C VAL A 3 -0.80 -6.04 4.97
N ARG A 4 -0.63 -6.59 3.78
CA ARG A 4 0.64 -7.17 3.35
C ARG A 4 1.37 -6.21 2.42
N ILE A 5 2.63 -5.93 2.75
CA ILE A 5 3.53 -5.22 1.84
C ILE A 5 4.42 -6.26 1.18
N LEU A 6 4.37 -6.33 -0.15
CA LEU A 6 5.15 -7.31 -0.90
C LEU A 6 6.65 -7.17 -0.57
N ASN A 7 7.30 -8.30 -0.35
CA ASN A 7 8.70 -8.42 0.01
C ASN A 7 9.07 -7.92 1.42
N GLU A 8 8.09 -7.51 2.24
CA GLU A 8 8.38 -7.05 3.61
C GLU A 8 7.69 -7.89 4.68
N GLY A 9 6.37 -8.04 4.60
CA GLY A 9 5.60 -8.77 5.61
C GLY A 9 4.20 -8.21 5.79
N GLN A 10 3.64 -8.45 6.97
CA GLN A 10 2.27 -8.07 7.28
C GLN A 10 2.21 -7.11 8.47
N TRP A 11 1.25 -6.19 8.43
CA TRP A 11 0.94 -5.26 9.51
C TRP A 11 -0.55 -5.27 9.81
N HIS A 12 -0.88 -5.17 11.09
CA HIS A 12 -2.27 -5.00 11.52
C HIS A 12 -2.58 -3.50 11.64
N LEU A 13 -3.63 -3.06 10.97
CA LEU A 13 -4.10 -1.67 11.01
C LEU A 13 -5.52 -1.62 11.59
N THR A 14 -5.78 -0.56 12.36
CA THR A 14 -7.16 -0.26 12.78
C THR A 14 -7.92 0.39 11.62
N ASP A 15 -9.26 0.40 11.71
CA ASP A 15 -10.08 1.04 10.69
C ASP A 15 -9.79 2.55 10.58
N ASP A 16 -9.52 3.21 11.70
CA ASP A 16 -9.19 4.64 11.71
C ASP A 16 -7.85 4.90 11.00
N ALA A 17 -6.85 4.07 11.27
CA ALA A 17 -5.55 4.17 10.61
C ALA A 17 -5.70 3.95 9.09
N LEU A 18 -6.51 2.97 8.70
CA LEU A 18 -6.75 2.67 7.29
C LEU A 18 -7.40 3.85 6.56
N ARG A 19 -8.39 4.49 7.18
CA ARG A 19 -9.06 5.67 6.58
C ARG A 19 -8.09 6.83 6.36
N GLY A 20 -7.14 7.00 7.25
CA GLY A 20 -6.11 8.03 7.12
C GLY A 20 -5.16 7.81 5.95
N LEU A 21 -5.17 6.64 5.33
CA LEU A 21 -4.28 6.32 4.21
C LEU A 21 -4.88 6.69 2.84
N ASN A 22 -6.15 7.05 2.75
CA ASN A 22 -6.79 7.32 1.47
C ASN A 22 -6.12 8.44 0.68
N SER A 23 -5.65 9.50 1.35
CA SER A 23 -4.96 10.59 0.67
C SER A 23 -3.60 10.14 0.10
N PHE A 24 -2.93 9.21 0.74
CA PHE A 24 -1.68 8.64 0.25
C PHE A 24 -1.92 7.72 -0.95
N ASP A 25 -3.03 6.97 -0.93
CA ASP A 25 -3.45 6.15 -2.06
C ASP A 25 -3.72 7.03 -3.30
N ASP A 26 -4.40 8.15 -3.12
CA ASP A 26 -4.65 9.10 -4.22
C ASP A 26 -3.33 9.61 -4.83
N ALA A 27 -2.31 9.87 -4.01
CA ALA A 27 -1.00 10.30 -4.50
C ALA A 27 -0.35 9.22 -5.37
N VAL A 28 -0.49 7.95 -5.01
CA VAL A 28 0.01 6.82 -5.82
C VAL A 28 -0.72 6.78 -7.17
N GLU A 29 -2.05 6.89 -7.16
CA GLU A 29 -2.83 6.89 -8.39
C GLU A 29 -2.47 8.05 -9.31
N GLN A 30 -2.25 9.24 -8.76
CA GLN A 30 -1.83 10.41 -9.54
C GLN A 30 -0.48 10.19 -10.18
N ALA A 31 0.47 9.59 -9.48
CA ALA A 31 1.79 9.28 -10.02
C ALA A 31 1.69 8.29 -11.19
N VAL A 32 0.85 7.30 -11.08
CA VAL A 32 0.60 6.31 -12.15
C VAL A 32 -0.03 7.00 -13.36
N THR A 33 -1.03 7.85 -13.14
CA THR A 33 -1.69 8.61 -14.21
C THR A 33 -0.71 9.52 -14.94
N ALA A 34 0.19 10.16 -14.20
CA ALA A 34 1.22 11.04 -14.77
C ALA A 34 2.33 10.26 -15.49
N GLY A 35 2.46 8.96 -15.22
CA GLY A 35 3.54 8.15 -15.77
C GLY A 35 4.90 8.50 -15.22
N ASP A 36 4.97 9.03 -13.99
CA ASP A 36 6.20 9.51 -13.37
C ASP A 36 6.68 8.52 -12.31
N GLN A 37 7.75 7.78 -12.63
CA GLN A 37 8.31 6.76 -11.75
C GLN A 37 8.86 7.37 -10.45
N ASP A 38 9.52 8.52 -10.51
CA ASP A 38 10.07 9.15 -9.32
C ASP A 38 8.96 9.59 -8.36
N GLN A 39 7.89 10.15 -8.89
CA GLN A 39 6.72 10.53 -8.11
C GLN A 39 6.07 9.30 -7.47
N LEU A 40 5.96 8.21 -8.23
CA LEU A 40 5.43 6.95 -7.72
C LEU A 40 6.27 6.42 -6.56
N THR A 41 7.58 6.39 -6.70
CA THR A 41 8.48 5.89 -5.66
C THR A 41 8.30 6.70 -4.37
N LYS A 42 8.25 8.02 -4.47
CA LYS A 42 8.03 8.89 -3.31
C LYS A 42 6.66 8.65 -2.66
N ALA A 43 5.62 8.52 -3.47
CA ALA A 43 4.27 8.27 -2.96
C ALA A 43 4.19 6.92 -2.25
N LEU A 44 4.81 5.88 -2.81
CA LEU A 44 4.86 4.57 -2.17
C LEU A 44 5.66 4.62 -0.86
N GLN A 45 6.81 5.25 -0.84
CA GLN A 45 7.60 5.39 0.39
C GLN A 45 6.78 6.05 1.51
N THR A 46 6.07 7.11 1.19
CA THR A 46 5.24 7.83 2.17
C THR A 46 4.11 6.93 2.68
N LEU A 47 3.42 6.24 1.78
CA LEU A 47 2.32 5.34 2.14
C LEU A 47 2.82 4.20 3.02
N LEU A 48 3.89 3.53 2.62
CA LEU A 48 4.39 2.36 3.34
C LEU A 48 5.01 2.74 4.68
N ASP A 49 5.70 3.88 4.76
CA ASP A 49 6.22 4.39 6.04
C ASP A 49 5.10 4.69 7.02
N ARG A 50 3.98 5.21 6.53
CA ARG A 50 2.81 5.47 7.38
C ARG A 50 2.26 4.16 7.95
N ILE A 51 2.19 3.12 7.13
CA ILE A 51 1.73 1.80 7.58
C ILE A 51 2.67 1.24 8.64
N ARG A 52 3.97 1.31 8.43
CA ARG A 52 4.98 0.83 9.38
C ARG A 52 4.92 1.58 10.72
N THR A 53 4.58 2.88 10.67
CA THR A 53 4.52 3.73 11.85
C THR A 53 3.23 3.54 12.65
N THR A 54 2.10 3.42 11.97
CA THR A 54 0.78 3.35 12.61
C THR A 54 0.31 1.92 12.84
N GLY A 55 0.81 0.97 12.06
CA GLY A 55 0.42 -0.44 12.18
C GLY A 55 1.27 -1.19 13.19
N THR A 56 0.80 -2.38 13.54
CA THR A 56 1.52 -3.32 14.38
C THR A 56 2.02 -4.48 13.52
N ARG A 57 3.32 -4.72 13.52
CA ARG A 57 3.88 -5.80 12.71
C ARG A 57 3.38 -7.16 13.19
N VAL A 58 2.93 -7.97 12.25
CA VAL A 58 2.55 -9.36 12.51
C VAL A 58 3.82 -10.22 12.46
N PRO A 59 4.13 -10.99 13.53
CA PRO A 59 5.29 -11.87 13.52
C PRO A 59 5.24 -12.89 12.38
N ASP A 60 6.40 -13.27 11.85
CA ASP A 60 6.49 -14.19 10.71
C ASP A 60 5.90 -15.56 11.02
N ASP A 61 5.94 -16.00 12.28
CA ASP A 61 5.36 -17.28 12.71
C ASP A 61 3.85 -17.19 12.99
N GLU A 62 3.26 -16.01 12.88
CA GLU A 62 1.82 -15.77 13.09
C GLU A 62 1.14 -15.26 11.83
N LEU A 63 1.65 -15.60 10.65
CA LEU A 63 1.11 -15.14 9.39
C LEU A 63 -0.39 -15.41 9.28
N GLN A 64 -1.12 -14.41 8.83
CA GLN A 64 -2.57 -14.43 8.66
C GLN A 64 -2.92 -14.18 7.19
N ASP A 65 -4.17 -14.46 6.83
CA ASP A 65 -4.66 -14.08 5.51
C ASP A 65 -4.70 -12.55 5.40
N SER A 66 -4.15 -12.03 4.31
CA SER A 66 -4.10 -10.59 4.09
C SER A 66 -5.43 -10.09 3.52
N ASP A 67 -5.97 -9.03 4.13
CA ASP A 67 -7.16 -8.36 3.60
C ASP A 67 -6.81 -7.43 2.45
N LEU A 68 -5.58 -6.95 2.43
CA LEU A 68 -5.10 -5.98 1.46
C LEU A 68 -3.64 -6.27 1.15
N ILE A 69 -3.28 -6.17 -0.13
CA ILE A 69 -1.90 -6.37 -0.60
C ILE A 69 -1.43 -5.07 -1.26
N LEU A 70 -0.29 -4.56 -0.79
CA LEU A 70 0.32 -3.34 -1.33
C LEU A 70 1.65 -3.67 -2.00
N PRO A 71 2.02 -2.91 -3.05
CA PRO A 71 3.30 -3.11 -3.72
C PRO A 71 4.47 -2.69 -2.84
N ALA A 72 5.64 -3.25 -3.10
CA ALA A 72 6.87 -2.80 -2.46
C ALA A 72 7.24 -1.38 -2.93
N GLU A 73 8.06 -0.67 -2.16
CA GLU A 73 8.40 0.72 -2.50
C GLU A 73 9.24 0.87 -3.76
N ASP A 74 9.91 -0.21 -4.20
CA ASP A 74 10.69 -0.24 -5.44
C ASP A 74 9.88 -0.71 -6.65
N SER A 75 8.56 -0.81 -6.53
CA SER A 75 7.68 -1.24 -7.60
C SER A 75 7.70 -0.27 -8.78
N THR A 76 7.59 -0.82 -9.99
CA THR A 76 7.52 -0.03 -11.21
C THR A 76 6.10 0.46 -11.48
N LEU A 77 5.98 1.44 -12.38
CA LEU A 77 4.67 1.92 -12.85
C LEU A 77 3.80 0.78 -13.37
N ASP A 78 4.37 -0.14 -14.14
CA ASP A 78 3.61 -1.26 -14.71
C ASP A 78 3.08 -2.20 -13.63
N GLU A 79 3.89 -2.49 -12.62
CA GLU A 79 3.49 -3.35 -11.50
C GLU A 79 2.33 -2.73 -10.73
N VAL A 80 2.41 -1.43 -10.44
CA VAL A 80 1.36 -0.72 -9.71
C VAL A 80 0.10 -0.59 -10.55
N ARG A 81 0.23 -0.33 -11.85
CA ARG A 81 -0.93 -0.30 -12.76
C ARG A 81 -1.68 -1.62 -12.76
N GLN A 82 -0.96 -2.73 -12.74
CA GLN A 82 -1.58 -4.04 -12.70
C GLN A 82 -2.37 -4.23 -11.41
N LEU A 83 -1.81 -3.85 -10.27
CA LEU A 83 -2.53 -3.93 -8.99
C LEU A 83 -3.77 -3.05 -8.98
N LEU A 84 -3.68 -1.82 -9.50
CA LEU A 84 -4.82 -0.92 -9.58
C LEU A 84 -5.92 -1.43 -10.52
N SER A 85 -5.54 -2.09 -11.61
CA SER A 85 -6.52 -2.65 -12.55
C SER A 85 -7.26 -3.85 -11.97
N GLU A 86 -6.69 -4.55 -10.99
CA GLU A 86 -7.32 -5.66 -10.30
C GLU A 86 -8.23 -5.19 -9.15
N SER A 87 -8.16 -3.91 -8.78
CA SER A 87 -8.94 -3.33 -7.70
C SER A 87 -9.82 -2.20 -8.24
N GLU A 88 -11.12 -2.27 -7.98
CA GLU A 88 -12.07 -1.24 -8.40
C GLU A 88 -12.01 0.00 -7.51
N GLU A 89 -11.42 -0.09 -6.33
CA GLU A 89 -11.41 0.96 -5.31
C GLU A 89 -10.01 1.56 -5.06
N GLY A 90 -9.04 1.31 -5.94
CA GLY A 90 -7.66 1.70 -5.74
C GLY A 90 -6.91 0.70 -4.86
N LEU A 91 -5.79 1.09 -4.26
CA LEU A 91 -4.98 0.22 -3.41
C LEU A 91 -5.63 0.01 -2.04
N ILE A 92 -6.35 0.99 -1.55
CA ILE A 92 -6.97 0.97 -0.23
C ILE A 92 -8.48 1.16 -0.39
N PRO A 93 -9.30 0.19 0.06
CA PRO A 93 -10.75 0.35 0.00
C PRO A 93 -11.21 1.44 0.98
N GLY A 94 -12.15 2.25 0.53
CA GLY A 94 -12.58 3.30 1.42
C GLY A 94 -13.70 4.15 0.95
#